data_45e33ebafaaddeac198ac9b867b31e79
#
_entry.id   45e33ebafaaddeac198ac9b867b31e79
#
_cell.length_a   1.000
_cell.length_b   1.000
_cell.length_c   1.000
_cell.angle_alpha   90.00
_cell.angle_beta   90.00
_cell.angle_gamma   90.00
#
_symmetry.space_group_name_H-M   'P 1'
#
loop_
_entity.id
_entity.type
_entity.pdbx_description
1 polymer ?
#
loop_
_entity_poly.entity_id
_entity_poly.type
_entity_poly.pdbx_seq_one_letter_code
_entity_poly.pdbx_strand_id
1 'polypeptide(L)'
;RSAVTSKPVISEFFAQRDGTWNSHVDLGLWADAMLIAPATASTIGKMANGVADNMLITTYLSAKAPVFVAPAMDLDMYAHPSTQKNLETLRSYGNHIIEPGTGELASHLVGKGRMEEPDVIIRRLEEFFAAKDGDLAGKTIMITTGPTYEKIDPVRFIGNYSSGKMGFALADECAARGARVILVSGPVQLRTHYPVYRYFGVESAGEMFEAATSLFDDADAVIMAAAVADYTPEQVADRKIKREKTGDMSLHLKPTRDIAAHLGEMKKQHPGKVLVGFALETNDEQHNAEDKLNRKNLDFIVLNSLNDKGAGFRYDTNKISIIDRNGKKDYPLKSKAEVAADIVDHLVEVMKRE
;
A
#
# COMPACT_ATOMS: atom_id res chain seq x y z
N ARG A 1 13.26 29.56 19.94
CA ARG A 1 12.19 28.94 19.09
C ARG A 1 10.86 29.62 19.32
N SER A 2 10.46 29.91 20.56
CA SER A 2 9.23 30.65 20.87
C SER A 2 9.18 32.05 20.24
N ALA A 3 10.34 32.71 20.04
CA ALA A 3 10.44 34.03 19.40
C ALA A 3 10.04 33.98 17.90
N VAL A 4 10.24 32.85 17.21
CA VAL A 4 9.89 32.71 15.77
C VAL A 4 8.41 32.39 15.60
N THR A 5 7.84 31.55 16.45
CA THR A 5 6.46 31.06 16.29
C THR A 5 5.45 31.83 17.14
N SER A 6 5.92 32.68 18.08
CA SER A 6 5.09 33.33 19.11
C SER A 6 4.25 32.34 19.95
N LYS A 7 4.66 31.06 19.96
CA LYS A 7 4.01 29.98 20.72
C LYS A 7 4.95 29.47 21.81
N PRO A 8 4.43 29.02 22.98
CA PRO A 8 5.24 28.43 24.02
C PRO A 8 5.96 27.16 23.54
N VAL A 9 7.19 26.96 24.04
CA VAL A 9 7.94 25.72 23.80
C VAL A 9 7.91 24.93 25.12
N ILE A 10 7.38 23.72 25.07
CA ILE A 10 7.25 22.81 26.17
C ILE A 10 8.30 21.71 26.02
N SER A 11 9.25 21.60 26.96
CA SER A 11 10.30 20.57 26.96
C SER A 11 10.25 19.69 28.21
N GLU A 12 9.64 20.18 29.26
CA GLU A 12 9.64 19.55 30.58
C GLU A 12 8.23 19.22 31.05
N PHE A 13 8.10 18.17 31.88
CA PHE A 13 6.81 17.80 32.47
C PHE A 13 6.30 18.87 33.47
N PHE A 14 7.19 19.53 34.18
CA PHE A 14 6.83 20.55 35.15
C PHE A 14 7.14 21.94 34.61
N ALA A 15 6.17 22.82 34.66
CA ALA A 15 6.31 24.19 34.16
C ALA A 15 7.17 25.04 35.11
N GLN A 16 6.98 24.84 36.42
CA GLN A 16 7.70 25.52 37.50
C GLN A 16 7.90 24.56 38.69
N ARG A 17 8.61 25.03 39.75
CA ARG A 17 8.82 24.25 40.97
C ARG A 17 7.63 24.29 41.95
N ASP A 18 6.51 24.86 41.56
CA ASP A 18 5.28 25.01 42.33
C ASP A 18 4.28 23.85 42.13
N GLY A 19 4.66 22.81 41.40
CA GLY A 19 3.80 21.65 41.10
C GLY A 19 2.92 21.82 39.89
N THR A 20 2.97 22.95 39.16
CA THR A 20 2.30 23.09 37.87
C THR A 20 2.98 22.21 36.83
N TRP A 21 2.21 21.43 36.11
CA TRP A 21 2.71 20.49 35.13
C TRP A 21 2.11 20.71 33.74
N ASN A 22 2.84 20.34 32.71
CA ASN A 22 2.39 20.37 31.35
C ASN A 22 1.69 19.06 31.03
N SER A 23 0.41 19.12 30.72
CA SER A 23 -0.38 17.93 30.42
C SER A 23 -0.06 17.41 29.00
N HIS A 24 0.64 16.30 28.94
CA HIS A 24 0.89 15.60 27.67
C HIS A 24 -0.41 15.04 27.07
N VAL A 25 -1.39 14.70 27.92
CA VAL A 25 -2.71 14.22 27.47
C VAL A 25 -3.47 15.34 26.75
N ASP A 26 -3.48 16.55 27.35
CA ASP A 26 -4.19 17.69 26.74
C ASP A 26 -3.54 18.09 25.41
N LEU A 27 -2.21 18.04 25.31
CA LEU A 27 -1.49 18.26 24.05
C LEU A 27 -1.84 17.20 23.00
N GLY A 28 -1.91 15.92 23.40
CA GLY A 28 -2.27 14.82 22.53
C GLY A 28 -3.73 14.87 22.05
N LEU A 29 -4.63 15.45 22.84
CA LEU A 29 -6.04 15.65 22.49
C LEU A 29 -6.28 16.92 21.66
N TRP A 30 -5.48 17.97 21.91
CA TRP A 30 -5.60 19.27 21.23
C TRP A 30 -5.10 19.22 19.77
N ALA A 31 -4.10 18.37 19.49
CA ALA A 31 -3.44 18.36 18.18
C ALA A 31 -4.36 17.78 17.09
N ASP A 32 -4.40 18.42 15.91
CA ASP A 32 -4.96 17.88 14.68
C ASP A 32 -3.96 16.98 13.94
N ALA A 33 -2.66 17.24 14.12
CA ALA A 33 -1.55 16.39 13.68
C ALA A 33 -0.35 16.57 14.64
N MET A 34 0.45 15.53 14.77
CA MET A 34 1.74 15.60 15.47
C MET A 34 2.87 15.39 14.47
N LEU A 35 3.69 16.41 14.25
CA LEU A 35 4.87 16.33 13.40
C LEU A 35 6.15 16.26 14.25
N ILE A 36 6.95 15.21 14.03
CA ILE A 36 8.27 15.04 14.66
C ILE A 36 9.34 15.28 13.60
N ALA A 37 9.86 16.51 13.55
CA ALA A 37 10.81 16.99 12.55
C ALA A 37 11.88 17.91 13.19
N PRO A 38 13.14 17.51 13.23
CA PRO A 38 13.70 16.23 12.84
C PRO A 38 13.43 15.10 13.86
N ALA A 39 13.30 13.86 13.36
CA ALA A 39 13.26 12.66 14.19
C ALA A 39 14.63 11.96 14.13
N THR A 40 15.36 11.96 15.25
CA THR A 40 16.65 11.27 15.36
C THR A 40 16.46 9.75 15.55
N ALA A 41 17.51 8.96 15.32
CA ALA A 41 17.49 7.52 15.58
C ALA A 41 17.09 7.19 17.03
N SER A 42 17.49 8.00 18.01
CA SER A 42 17.09 7.85 19.40
C SER A 42 15.58 8.07 19.59
N THR A 43 15.03 9.12 19.01
CA THR A 43 13.59 9.42 19.06
C THR A 43 12.78 8.29 18.42
N ILE A 44 13.16 7.86 17.21
CA ILE A 44 12.53 6.76 16.48
C ILE A 44 12.57 5.46 17.28
N GLY A 45 13.72 5.15 17.89
CA GLY A 45 13.86 3.96 18.74
C GLY A 45 12.97 4.00 19.98
N LYS A 46 12.88 5.14 20.66
CA LYS A 46 12.00 5.31 21.82
C LYS A 46 10.53 5.22 21.45
N MET A 47 10.11 5.84 20.35
CA MET A 47 8.74 5.75 19.85
C MET A 47 8.35 4.31 19.52
N ALA A 48 9.20 3.59 18.79
CA ALA A 48 8.93 2.21 18.36
C ALA A 48 8.85 1.22 19.55
N ASN A 49 9.52 1.52 20.66
CA ASN A 49 9.57 0.64 21.84
C ASN A 49 8.81 1.21 23.07
N GLY A 50 8.10 2.34 22.93
CA GLY A 50 7.28 2.92 24.00
C GLY A 50 8.06 3.45 25.19
N VAL A 51 9.30 3.92 25.00
CA VAL A 51 10.17 4.42 26.07
C VAL A 51 9.83 5.88 26.41
N ALA A 52 8.87 6.09 27.28
CA ALA A 52 8.30 7.40 27.63
C ALA A 52 9.14 8.15 28.71
N ASP A 53 10.39 8.43 28.41
CA ASP A 53 11.34 9.11 29.34
C ASP A 53 11.44 10.62 29.15
N ASN A 54 10.63 11.19 28.24
CA ASN A 54 10.62 12.64 27.99
C ASN A 54 9.24 13.09 27.50
N MET A 55 9.01 14.40 27.53
CA MET A 55 7.74 15.02 27.18
C MET A 55 7.27 14.68 25.75
N LEU A 56 8.20 14.63 24.77
CA LEU A 56 7.87 14.33 23.37
C LEU A 56 7.27 12.92 23.22
N ILE A 57 7.96 11.91 23.77
CA ILE A 57 7.51 10.50 23.64
C ILE A 57 6.23 10.25 24.43
N THR A 58 6.10 10.87 25.61
CA THR A 58 4.89 10.74 26.43
C THR A 58 3.68 11.37 25.72
N THR A 59 3.86 12.54 25.08
CA THR A 59 2.83 13.16 24.24
C THR A 59 2.50 12.29 23.04
N TYR A 60 3.50 11.72 22.37
CA TYR A 60 3.32 10.79 21.25
C TYR A 60 2.43 9.60 21.63
N LEU A 61 2.72 8.97 22.78
CA LEU A 61 1.92 7.83 23.26
C LEU A 61 0.49 8.19 23.66
N SER A 62 0.22 9.47 23.92
CA SER A 62 -1.11 10.00 24.24
C SER A 62 -1.83 10.60 23.04
N ALA A 63 -1.15 10.75 21.89
CA ALA A 63 -1.69 11.40 20.71
C ALA A 63 -2.77 10.55 20.06
N LYS A 64 -3.93 11.15 19.77
CA LYS A 64 -4.99 10.57 18.94
C LYS A 64 -4.94 11.09 17.49
N ALA A 65 -4.27 12.20 17.29
CA ALA A 65 -4.04 12.78 15.97
C ALA A 65 -3.05 11.93 15.13
N PRO A 66 -3.10 12.01 13.81
CA PRO A 66 -2.12 11.38 12.94
C PRO A 66 -0.71 11.91 13.26
N VAL A 67 0.26 11.01 13.29
CA VAL A 67 1.66 11.33 13.62
C VAL A 67 2.54 11.21 12.41
N PHE A 68 3.25 12.27 12.07
CA PHE A 68 4.20 12.36 10.99
C PHE A 68 5.62 12.39 11.54
N VAL A 69 6.51 11.59 10.96
CA VAL A 69 7.88 11.43 11.42
C VAL A 69 8.81 11.71 10.24
N ALA A 70 9.64 12.75 10.37
CA ALA A 70 10.67 13.13 9.40
C ALA A 70 12.06 12.74 9.92
N PRO A 71 12.62 11.58 9.55
CA PRO A 71 13.93 11.12 10.01
C PRO A 71 15.05 12.07 9.59
N ALA A 72 16.03 12.25 10.51
CA ALA A 72 17.27 12.97 10.23
C ALA A 72 18.43 12.32 11.00
N MET A 73 19.39 11.75 10.28
CA MET A 73 20.58 11.11 10.84
C MET A 73 21.62 10.85 9.76
N ASP A 74 22.82 10.44 10.17
CA ASP A 74 23.86 10.03 9.23
C ASP A 74 23.42 8.81 8.39
N LEU A 75 24.02 8.66 7.21
CA LEU A 75 23.62 7.64 6.24
C LEU A 75 23.73 6.20 6.80
N ASP A 76 24.80 5.90 7.54
CA ASP A 76 25.02 4.57 8.12
C ASP A 76 24.03 4.31 9.27
N MET A 77 23.69 5.33 10.05
CA MET A 77 22.66 5.26 11.08
C MET A 77 21.28 5.01 10.47
N TYR A 78 20.99 5.66 9.33
CA TYR A 78 19.73 5.46 8.62
C TYR A 78 19.65 4.03 8.03
N ALA A 79 20.74 3.55 7.40
CA ALA A 79 20.80 2.22 6.82
C ALA A 79 20.87 1.10 7.88
N HIS A 80 21.18 1.41 9.14
CA HIS A 80 21.35 0.40 10.18
C HIS A 80 20.08 -0.44 10.38
N PRO A 81 20.20 -1.79 10.46
CA PRO A 81 19.05 -2.69 10.56
C PRO A 81 18.08 -2.35 11.70
N SER A 82 18.57 -1.88 12.86
CA SER A 82 17.70 -1.48 13.97
C SER A 82 16.87 -0.24 13.63
N THR A 83 17.44 0.73 12.92
CA THR A 83 16.73 1.94 12.48
C THR A 83 15.63 1.58 11.47
N GLN A 84 15.96 0.74 10.49
CA GLN A 84 14.97 0.28 9.51
C GLN A 84 13.84 -0.52 10.16
N LYS A 85 14.17 -1.43 11.10
CA LYS A 85 13.16 -2.17 11.89
C LYS A 85 12.26 -1.24 12.69
N ASN A 86 12.83 -0.24 13.37
CA ASN A 86 12.05 0.72 14.14
C ASN A 86 11.12 1.55 13.23
N LEU A 87 11.57 1.98 12.06
CA LEU A 87 10.73 2.68 11.09
C LEU A 87 9.57 1.80 10.59
N GLU A 88 9.82 0.51 10.29
CA GLU A 88 8.75 -0.42 9.95
C GLU A 88 7.76 -0.63 11.10
N THR A 89 8.25 -0.71 12.33
CA THR A 89 7.40 -0.78 13.53
C THR A 89 6.51 0.46 13.64
N LEU A 90 7.06 1.66 13.45
CA LEU A 90 6.27 2.89 13.47
C LEU A 90 5.23 2.93 12.34
N ARG A 91 5.55 2.43 11.13
CA ARG A 91 4.56 2.29 10.05
C ARG A 91 3.44 1.33 10.44
N SER A 92 3.77 0.21 11.08
CA SER A 92 2.75 -0.76 11.55
C SER A 92 1.83 -0.19 12.63
N TYR A 93 2.27 0.84 13.37
CA TYR A 93 1.45 1.59 14.33
C TYR A 93 0.60 2.68 13.67
N GLY A 94 0.69 2.85 12.33
CA GLY A 94 -0.05 3.87 11.59
C GLY A 94 0.64 5.24 11.54
N ASN A 95 1.92 5.34 11.91
CA ASN A 95 2.65 6.59 11.77
C ASN A 95 3.10 6.82 10.31
N HIS A 96 3.02 8.08 9.88
CA HIS A 96 3.38 8.51 8.54
C HIS A 96 4.86 8.87 8.49
N ILE A 97 5.68 8.02 7.86
CA ILE A 97 7.10 8.29 7.72
C ILE A 97 7.34 9.13 6.46
N ILE A 98 7.83 10.35 6.64
CA ILE A 98 8.31 11.20 5.57
C ILE A 98 9.74 10.80 5.26
N GLU A 99 9.97 10.14 4.13
CA GLU A 99 11.28 9.61 3.76
C GLU A 99 12.32 10.72 3.72
N PRO A 100 13.52 10.52 4.30
CA PRO A 100 14.57 11.51 4.24
C PRO A 100 15.08 11.69 2.81
N GLY A 101 15.44 12.92 2.48
CA GLY A 101 16.07 13.27 1.23
C GLY A 101 17.50 12.75 1.11
N THR A 102 18.04 12.85 -0.11
CA THR A 102 19.45 12.58 -0.39
C THR A 102 20.19 13.90 -0.53
N GLY A 103 21.30 14.07 0.17
CA GLY A 103 22.12 15.29 0.11
C GLY A 103 23.33 15.22 1.03
N GLU A 104 24.03 16.34 1.16
CA GLU A 104 25.13 16.47 2.10
C GLU A 104 24.60 16.46 3.53
N LEU A 105 25.22 15.64 4.36
CA LEU A 105 24.91 15.44 5.77
C LEU A 105 25.84 16.27 6.66
N ALA A 106 25.55 16.38 7.94
CA ALA A 106 26.42 17.08 8.89
C ALA A 106 27.83 16.48 9.00
N SER A 107 28.00 15.22 8.61
CA SER A 107 29.27 14.50 8.51
C SER A 107 30.05 14.82 7.22
N HIS A 108 29.55 15.71 6.35
CA HIS A 108 30.07 15.97 4.98
C HIS A 108 29.96 14.78 4.02
N LEU A 109 29.32 13.69 4.42
CA LEU A 109 28.99 12.60 3.51
C LEU A 109 27.74 12.94 2.71
N VAL A 110 27.64 12.42 1.50
CA VAL A 110 26.47 12.58 0.63
C VAL A 110 25.69 11.27 0.60
N GLY A 111 24.43 11.30 1.02
CA GLY A 111 23.61 10.12 1.05
C GLY A 111 22.18 10.36 1.56
N LYS A 112 21.43 9.26 1.71
CA LYS A 112 20.07 9.29 2.26
C LYS A 112 20.14 9.37 3.79
N GLY A 113 19.49 10.36 4.38
CA GLY A 113 19.47 10.59 5.83
C GLY A 113 19.21 12.04 6.23
N ARG A 114 19.29 12.97 5.28
CA ARG A 114 18.94 14.37 5.49
C ARG A 114 17.42 14.50 5.65
N MET A 115 16.98 15.22 6.69
CA MET A 115 15.56 15.53 6.84
C MET A 115 15.03 16.13 5.54
N GLU A 116 13.85 15.73 5.13
CA GLU A 116 13.18 16.30 3.98
C GLU A 116 12.97 17.82 4.15
N GLU A 117 12.93 18.56 3.05
CA GLU A 117 12.79 20.01 3.08
C GLU A 117 11.43 20.42 3.68
N PRO A 118 11.39 21.51 4.50
CA PRO A 118 10.16 21.92 5.19
C PRO A 118 8.94 22.10 4.27
N ASP A 119 9.14 22.66 3.07
CA ASP A 119 8.06 22.87 2.11
C ASP A 119 7.46 21.55 1.61
N VAL A 120 8.29 20.50 1.47
CA VAL A 120 7.82 19.16 1.11
C VAL A 120 7.06 18.52 2.27
N ILE A 121 7.56 18.70 3.49
CA ILE A 121 6.88 18.22 4.72
C ILE A 121 5.50 18.86 4.84
N ILE A 122 5.40 20.19 4.69
CA ILE A 122 4.12 20.91 4.76
C ILE A 122 3.17 20.41 3.68
N ARG A 123 3.61 20.30 2.44
CA ARG A 123 2.79 19.77 1.35
C ARG A 123 2.25 18.36 1.65
N ARG A 124 3.05 17.47 2.26
CA ARG A 124 2.60 16.13 2.66
C ARG A 124 1.49 16.17 3.71
N LEU A 125 1.53 17.12 4.64
CA LEU A 125 0.46 17.31 5.61
C LEU A 125 -0.80 17.87 4.93
N GLU A 126 -0.66 18.85 4.05
CA GLU A 126 -1.76 19.44 3.29
C GLU A 126 -2.47 18.38 2.42
N GLU A 127 -1.71 17.56 1.69
CA GLU A 127 -2.22 16.43 0.92
C GLU A 127 -3.00 15.45 1.80
N PHE A 128 -2.47 15.12 2.98
CA PHE A 128 -3.12 14.23 3.93
C PHE A 128 -4.46 14.80 4.44
N PHE A 129 -4.52 16.10 4.77
CA PHE A 129 -5.77 16.71 5.22
C PHE A 129 -6.76 16.91 4.09
N ALA A 130 -6.31 17.24 2.88
CA ALA A 130 -7.16 17.32 1.70
C ALA A 130 -7.81 15.96 1.36
N ALA A 131 -7.09 14.85 1.56
CA ALA A 131 -7.62 13.51 1.33
C ALA A 131 -8.79 13.15 2.25
N LYS A 132 -8.91 13.75 3.45
CA LYS A 132 -10.04 13.48 4.37
C LYS A 132 -11.40 13.90 3.81
N ASP A 133 -11.42 14.85 2.89
CA ASP A 133 -12.63 15.37 2.25
C ASP A 133 -12.82 14.80 0.82
N GLY A 134 -12.02 13.79 0.47
CA GLY A 134 -12.10 13.13 -0.83
C GLY A 134 -13.39 12.34 -1.04
N ASP A 135 -13.67 12.02 -2.28
CA ASP A 135 -14.91 11.30 -2.69
C ASP A 135 -14.97 9.84 -2.25
N LEU A 136 -13.85 9.29 -1.76
CA LEU A 136 -13.75 7.98 -1.09
C LEU A 136 -13.61 8.09 0.44
N ALA A 137 -13.80 9.27 1.03
CA ALA A 137 -13.72 9.45 2.47
C ALA A 137 -14.68 8.52 3.21
N GLY A 138 -14.18 7.83 4.24
CA GLY A 138 -14.93 6.86 5.02
C GLY A 138 -15.11 5.48 4.37
N LYS A 139 -14.72 5.30 3.10
CA LYS A 139 -14.76 4.01 2.40
C LYS A 139 -13.49 3.19 2.66
N THR A 140 -13.65 1.89 2.70
CA THR A 140 -12.53 0.93 2.80
C THR A 140 -12.38 0.19 1.47
N ILE A 141 -11.22 0.32 0.83
CA ILE A 141 -10.92 -0.31 -0.46
C ILE A 141 -9.83 -1.36 -0.27
N MET A 142 -10.14 -2.61 -0.54
CA MET A 142 -9.15 -3.68 -0.57
C MET A 142 -8.57 -3.80 -1.98
N ILE A 143 -7.24 -3.89 -2.09
CA ILE A 143 -6.54 -4.03 -3.37
C ILE A 143 -5.60 -5.21 -3.30
N THR A 144 -5.75 -6.19 -4.21
CA THR A 144 -4.73 -7.22 -4.39
C THR A 144 -3.75 -6.78 -5.48
N THR A 145 -2.45 -6.97 -5.28
CA THR A 145 -1.41 -6.49 -6.20
C THR A 145 -0.18 -7.40 -6.24
N GLY A 146 0.68 -7.18 -7.22
CA GLY A 146 1.90 -7.96 -7.39
C GLY A 146 1.69 -9.33 -8.02
N PRO A 147 2.76 -10.10 -8.22
CA PRO A 147 2.70 -11.50 -8.63
C PRO A 147 2.44 -12.42 -7.42
N THR A 148 2.05 -13.67 -7.67
CA THR A 148 2.23 -14.76 -6.70
C THR A 148 3.37 -15.67 -7.13
N TYR A 149 4.06 -16.27 -6.16
CA TYR A 149 5.15 -17.20 -6.37
C TYR A 149 4.79 -18.56 -5.82
N GLU A 150 4.65 -19.53 -6.72
CA GLU A 150 4.28 -20.90 -6.38
C GLU A 150 5.55 -21.73 -6.28
N LYS A 151 5.96 -22.08 -5.06
CA LYS A 151 7.24 -22.77 -4.80
C LYS A 151 7.29 -24.13 -5.47
N ILE A 152 8.41 -24.40 -6.17
CA ILE A 152 8.81 -25.71 -6.65
C ILE A 152 9.70 -26.36 -5.59
N ASP A 153 10.64 -25.61 -5.04
CA ASP A 153 11.57 -25.96 -3.98
C ASP A 153 12.02 -24.67 -3.24
N PRO A 154 12.90 -24.73 -2.23
CA PRO A 154 13.35 -23.54 -1.49
C PRO A 154 14.05 -22.46 -2.33
N VAL A 155 14.34 -22.73 -3.62
CA VAL A 155 15.12 -21.84 -4.50
C VAL A 155 14.33 -21.38 -5.72
N ARG A 156 13.39 -22.20 -6.21
CA ARG A 156 12.68 -21.97 -7.47
C ARG A 156 11.18 -21.92 -7.28
N PHE A 157 10.53 -21.09 -8.09
CA PHE A 157 9.08 -20.91 -8.09
C PHE A 157 8.55 -20.74 -9.52
N ILE A 158 7.24 -20.91 -9.68
CA ILE A 158 6.46 -20.47 -10.83
C ILE A 158 5.81 -19.15 -10.47
N GLY A 159 5.82 -18.18 -11.36
CA GLY A 159 5.21 -16.87 -11.11
C GLY A 159 5.05 -16.05 -12.38
N ASN A 160 4.40 -14.90 -12.25
CA ASN A 160 4.14 -13.95 -13.33
C ASN A 160 5.18 -12.82 -13.35
N TYR A 161 5.34 -12.17 -14.51
CA TYR A 161 6.20 -11.00 -14.67
C TYR A 161 5.64 -9.69 -14.08
N SER A 162 4.58 -9.76 -13.29
CA SER A 162 3.97 -8.57 -12.71
C SER A 162 4.95 -7.83 -11.80
N SER A 163 5.03 -6.53 -11.98
CA SER A 163 5.81 -5.63 -11.10
C SER A 163 5.01 -5.05 -9.94
N GLY A 164 3.68 -5.24 -9.92
CA GLY A 164 2.78 -4.63 -8.94
C GLY A 164 2.46 -3.14 -9.15
N LYS A 165 3.14 -2.46 -10.08
CA LYS A 165 3.04 -0.99 -10.27
C LYS A 165 1.60 -0.49 -10.39
N MET A 166 0.71 -1.21 -11.08
CA MET A 166 -0.69 -0.77 -11.27
C MET A 166 -1.47 -0.79 -9.95
N GLY A 167 -1.36 -1.87 -9.18
CA GLY A 167 -2.04 -1.98 -7.88
C GLY A 167 -1.51 -0.97 -6.85
N PHE A 168 -0.21 -0.65 -6.87
CA PHE A 168 0.34 0.41 -6.03
C PHE A 168 -0.14 1.80 -6.46
N ALA A 169 -0.25 2.09 -7.76
CA ALA A 169 -0.83 3.34 -8.25
C ALA A 169 -2.32 3.48 -7.85
N LEU A 170 -3.08 2.39 -7.90
CA LEU A 170 -4.47 2.36 -7.41
C LEU A 170 -4.56 2.59 -5.91
N ALA A 171 -3.63 2.01 -5.14
CA ALA A 171 -3.57 2.21 -3.69
C ALA A 171 -3.29 3.68 -3.34
N ASP A 172 -2.34 4.30 -4.05
CA ASP A 172 -2.02 5.72 -3.88
C ASP A 172 -3.21 6.61 -4.26
N GLU A 173 -3.89 6.35 -5.38
CA GLU A 173 -5.04 7.14 -5.82
C GLU A 173 -6.22 7.01 -4.86
N CYS A 174 -6.57 5.79 -4.42
CA CYS A 174 -7.62 5.58 -3.43
C CYS A 174 -7.31 6.27 -2.10
N ALA A 175 -6.06 6.18 -1.62
CA ALA A 175 -5.63 6.84 -0.38
C ALA A 175 -5.66 8.37 -0.52
N ALA A 176 -5.21 8.92 -1.66
CA ALA A 176 -5.27 10.37 -1.95
C ALA A 176 -6.71 10.91 -1.96
N ARG A 177 -7.70 10.05 -2.28
CA ARG A 177 -9.14 10.39 -2.23
C ARG A 177 -9.80 10.05 -0.88
N GLY A 178 -9.03 9.75 0.15
CA GLY A 178 -9.50 9.55 1.52
C GLY A 178 -9.97 8.16 1.88
N ALA A 179 -9.78 7.16 1.00
CA ALA A 179 -10.10 5.78 1.32
C ALA A 179 -9.16 5.19 2.39
N ARG A 180 -9.69 4.31 3.22
CA ARG A 180 -8.89 3.38 4.01
C ARG A 180 -8.47 2.21 3.11
N VAL A 181 -7.22 2.18 2.68
CA VAL A 181 -6.72 1.15 1.76
C VAL A 181 -6.21 -0.06 2.54
N ILE A 182 -6.73 -1.24 2.21
CA ILE A 182 -6.17 -2.54 2.62
C ILE A 182 -5.42 -3.10 1.41
N LEU A 183 -4.10 -3.20 1.51
CA LEU A 183 -3.24 -3.65 0.41
C LEU A 183 -2.74 -5.07 0.68
N VAL A 184 -3.17 -6.04 -0.14
CA VAL A 184 -2.69 -7.42 -0.14
C VAL A 184 -1.71 -7.58 -1.30
N SER A 185 -0.42 -7.69 -0.98
CA SER A 185 0.65 -7.64 -1.99
C SER A 185 1.44 -8.93 -2.07
N GLY A 186 1.54 -9.50 -3.26
CA GLY A 186 2.58 -10.47 -3.57
C GLY A 186 3.99 -9.84 -3.50
N PRO A 187 5.06 -10.64 -3.72
CA PRO A 187 6.45 -10.19 -3.53
C PRO A 187 6.85 -9.10 -4.53
N VAL A 188 6.98 -7.86 -4.06
CA VAL A 188 7.46 -6.71 -4.83
C VAL A 188 8.31 -5.80 -3.93
N GLN A 189 9.14 -4.94 -4.54
CA GLN A 189 9.97 -3.95 -3.82
C GLN A 189 9.38 -2.54 -3.88
N LEU A 190 8.07 -2.43 -4.14
CA LEU A 190 7.39 -1.14 -4.23
C LEU A 190 6.87 -0.71 -2.85
N ARG A 191 6.69 0.59 -2.70
CA ARG A 191 6.03 1.23 -1.57
C ARG A 191 5.01 2.23 -2.11
N THR A 192 3.93 2.43 -1.37
CA THR A 192 2.95 3.47 -1.65
C THR A 192 3.50 4.84 -1.26
N HIS A 193 3.08 5.89 -1.97
CA HIS A 193 3.38 7.28 -1.61
C HIS A 193 2.53 7.74 -0.42
N TYR A 194 1.28 7.27 -0.36
CA TYR A 194 0.37 7.49 0.74
C TYR A 194 0.37 6.29 1.69
N PRO A 195 0.22 6.50 3.01
CA PRO A 195 0.10 5.40 3.95
C PRO A 195 -1.18 4.61 3.69
N VAL A 196 -1.07 3.29 3.73
CA VAL A 196 -2.22 2.39 3.67
C VAL A 196 -2.72 2.05 5.07
N TYR A 197 -4.02 1.82 5.21
CA TYR A 197 -4.63 1.45 6.48
C TYR A 197 -4.11 0.11 7.02
N ARG A 198 -4.00 -0.89 6.13
CA ARG A 198 -3.38 -2.20 6.45
C ARG A 198 -2.58 -2.71 5.25
N TYR A 199 -1.47 -3.37 5.51
CA TYR A 199 -0.63 -4.02 4.52
C TYR A 199 -0.44 -5.50 4.87
N PHE A 200 -0.71 -6.37 3.90
CA PHE A 200 -0.52 -7.81 4.01
C PHE A 200 0.42 -8.29 2.90
N GLY A 201 1.63 -8.66 3.28
CA GLY A 201 2.57 -9.31 2.36
C GLY A 201 2.25 -10.80 2.29
N VAL A 202 2.04 -11.30 1.07
CA VAL A 202 1.77 -12.72 0.79
C VAL A 202 2.75 -13.22 -0.26
N GLU A 203 2.96 -14.52 -0.34
CA GLU A 203 3.87 -15.11 -1.32
C GLU A 203 3.12 -15.89 -2.40
N SER A 204 2.17 -16.74 -2.01
CA SER A 204 1.46 -17.66 -2.90
C SER A 204 0.03 -17.21 -3.21
N ALA A 205 -0.54 -17.80 -4.27
CA ALA A 205 -1.97 -17.67 -4.60
C ALA A 205 -2.87 -18.15 -3.45
N GLY A 206 -2.44 -19.18 -2.74
CA GLY A 206 -3.15 -19.69 -1.55
C GLY A 206 -3.20 -18.66 -0.43
N GLU A 207 -2.06 -18.03 -0.09
CA GLU A 207 -2.01 -17.00 0.93
C GLU A 207 -2.81 -15.76 0.53
N MET A 208 -2.74 -15.35 -0.73
CA MET A 208 -3.52 -14.22 -1.25
C MET A 208 -5.03 -14.51 -1.19
N PHE A 209 -5.44 -15.73 -1.51
CA PHE A 209 -6.83 -16.17 -1.39
C PHE A 209 -7.33 -16.07 0.07
N GLU A 210 -6.59 -16.62 1.03
CA GLU A 210 -6.96 -16.58 2.46
C GLU A 210 -7.03 -15.13 2.96
N ALA A 211 -6.04 -14.31 2.63
CA ALA A 211 -6.02 -12.90 3.01
C ALA A 211 -7.22 -12.15 2.42
N ALA A 212 -7.45 -12.25 1.11
CA ALA A 212 -8.55 -11.55 0.44
C ALA A 212 -9.93 -12.00 0.97
N THR A 213 -10.09 -13.31 1.24
CA THR A 213 -11.34 -13.86 1.78
C THR A 213 -11.62 -13.35 3.20
N SER A 214 -10.60 -13.39 4.07
CA SER A 214 -10.74 -12.98 5.48
C SER A 214 -10.98 -11.48 5.66
N LEU A 215 -10.55 -10.66 4.70
CA LEU A 215 -10.66 -9.19 4.74
C LEU A 215 -11.85 -8.66 3.92
N PHE A 216 -12.59 -9.54 3.25
CA PHE A 216 -13.67 -9.15 2.35
C PHE A 216 -14.77 -8.36 3.08
N ASP A 217 -15.12 -8.78 4.29
CA ASP A 217 -16.20 -8.14 5.05
C ASP A 217 -15.84 -6.71 5.49
N ASP A 218 -14.56 -6.43 5.70
CA ASP A 218 -14.04 -5.12 6.08
C ASP A 218 -14.06 -4.09 4.91
N ALA A 219 -14.20 -4.54 3.66
CA ALA A 219 -14.07 -3.70 2.47
C ALA A 219 -15.43 -3.31 1.88
N ASP A 220 -15.59 -2.04 1.48
CA ASP A 220 -16.71 -1.57 0.66
C ASP A 220 -16.52 -1.93 -0.82
N ALA A 221 -15.27 -1.95 -1.29
CA ALA A 221 -14.93 -2.38 -2.63
C ALA A 221 -13.61 -3.18 -2.66
N VAL A 222 -13.48 -4.05 -3.66
CA VAL A 222 -12.27 -4.85 -3.88
C VAL A 222 -11.77 -4.69 -5.30
N ILE A 223 -10.51 -4.29 -5.47
CA ILE A 223 -9.83 -4.19 -6.76
C ILE A 223 -8.81 -5.32 -6.88
N MET A 224 -9.05 -6.25 -7.76
CA MET A 224 -8.22 -7.45 -7.96
C MET A 224 -7.21 -7.23 -9.08
N ALA A 225 -6.12 -6.48 -8.78
CA ALA A 225 -5.07 -6.13 -9.73
C ALA A 225 -3.84 -7.04 -9.66
N ALA A 226 -3.84 -8.05 -8.79
CA ALA A 226 -2.76 -9.02 -8.69
C ALA A 226 -2.68 -9.93 -9.93
N ALA A 227 -1.47 -10.30 -10.30
CA ALA A 227 -1.20 -11.35 -11.28
C ALA A 227 -1.02 -12.69 -10.54
N VAL A 228 -2.13 -13.32 -10.22
CA VAL A 228 -2.17 -14.60 -9.51
C VAL A 228 -1.80 -15.72 -10.48
N ALA A 229 -0.96 -16.65 -10.05
CA ALA A 229 -0.65 -17.83 -10.85
C ALA A 229 -1.86 -18.77 -10.90
N ASP A 230 -2.22 -19.22 -12.11
CA ASP A 230 -3.37 -20.14 -12.31
C ASP A 230 -3.07 -21.56 -11.85
N TYR A 231 -1.79 -21.92 -11.74
CA TYR A 231 -1.32 -23.26 -11.37
C TYR A 231 -0.23 -23.18 -10.30
N THR A 232 -0.25 -24.16 -9.39
CA THR A 232 0.77 -24.35 -8.35
C THR A 232 1.28 -25.80 -8.39
N PRO A 233 2.56 -26.08 -8.05
CA PRO A 233 3.05 -27.44 -7.93
C PRO A 233 2.19 -28.26 -6.95
N GLU A 234 1.85 -29.48 -7.36
CA GLU A 234 1.09 -30.40 -6.49
C GLU A 234 1.88 -30.77 -5.23
N GLN A 235 3.19 -30.90 -5.39
CA GLN A 235 4.14 -31.18 -4.32
C GLN A 235 5.28 -30.17 -4.37
N VAL A 236 5.62 -29.60 -3.22
CA VAL A 236 6.78 -28.72 -3.05
C VAL A 236 7.90 -29.52 -2.41
N ALA A 237 9.09 -29.50 -3.01
CA ALA A 237 10.23 -30.22 -2.47
C ALA A 237 10.84 -29.46 -1.29
N ASP A 238 11.10 -30.15 -0.19
CA ASP A 238 11.73 -29.59 1.02
C ASP A 238 13.20 -29.18 0.81
N ARG A 239 13.85 -29.68 -0.26
CA ARG A 239 15.23 -29.44 -0.59
C ARG A 239 15.34 -29.07 -2.07
N LYS A 240 16.36 -28.25 -2.39
CA LYS A 240 16.68 -27.92 -3.79
C LYS A 240 16.81 -29.20 -4.62
N ILE A 241 15.98 -29.33 -5.65
CA ILE A 241 16.03 -30.42 -6.61
C ILE A 241 17.35 -30.33 -7.39
N LYS A 242 18.20 -31.35 -7.28
CA LYS A 242 19.47 -31.39 -7.99
C LYS A 242 19.24 -31.80 -9.46
N ARG A 243 20.01 -31.17 -10.36
CA ARG A 243 20.00 -31.59 -11.77
C ARG A 243 20.59 -33.00 -11.86
N GLU A 244 19.83 -33.90 -12.40
CA GLU A 244 20.33 -35.23 -12.77
C GLU A 244 21.18 -35.13 -14.02
N LYS A 245 22.18 -36.03 -14.18
CA LYS A 245 23.10 -35.99 -15.31
C LYS A 245 22.41 -36.34 -16.63
N THR A 246 21.33 -37.08 -16.57
CA THR A 246 20.52 -37.50 -17.73
C THR A 246 19.06 -37.53 -17.33
N GLY A 247 18.24 -36.74 -18.03
CA GLY A 247 16.79 -36.77 -17.86
C GLY A 247 16.14 -35.39 -17.82
N ASP A 248 14.89 -35.35 -18.25
CA ASP A 248 14.03 -34.19 -18.18
C ASP A 248 13.38 -34.10 -16.79
N MET A 249 13.04 -32.89 -16.37
CA MET A 249 12.30 -32.64 -15.13
C MET A 249 10.85 -32.39 -15.48
N SER A 250 9.93 -33.19 -14.92
CA SER A 250 8.50 -32.97 -15.05
C SER A 250 7.95 -32.45 -13.72
N LEU A 251 7.06 -31.46 -13.82
CA LEU A 251 6.32 -30.91 -12.67
C LEU A 251 4.84 -31.19 -12.84
N HIS A 252 4.23 -31.82 -11.85
CA HIS A 252 2.79 -31.96 -11.77
C HIS A 252 2.22 -30.70 -11.13
N LEU A 253 1.32 -30.04 -11.86
CA LEU A 253 0.68 -28.80 -11.46
C LEU A 253 -0.81 -29.04 -11.21
N LYS A 254 -1.36 -28.38 -10.20
CA LYS A 254 -2.79 -28.32 -9.92
C LYS A 254 -3.28 -26.87 -10.04
N PRO A 255 -4.55 -26.65 -10.41
CA PRO A 255 -5.10 -25.28 -10.44
C PRO A 255 -5.12 -24.65 -9.06
N THR A 256 -4.90 -23.35 -9.01
CA THR A 256 -5.08 -22.54 -7.81
C THR A 256 -6.55 -22.19 -7.61
N ARG A 257 -6.91 -21.69 -6.42
CA ARG A 257 -8.27 -21.22 -6.16
C ARG A 257 -8.51 -19.89 -6.84
N ASP A 258 -9.65 -19.74 -7.52
CA ASP A 258 -10.03 -18.50 -8.20
C ASP A 258 -10.58 -17.48 -7.21
N ILE A 259 -9.74 -16.52 -6.81
CA ILE A 259 -10.07 -15.45 -5.85
C ILE A 259 -11.27 -14.64 -6.34
N ALA A 260 -11.28 -14.23 -7.60
CA ALA A 260 -12.33 -13.39 -8.15
C ALA A 260 -13.69 -14.09 -8.20
N ALA A 261 -13.70 -15.36 -8.58
CA ALA A 261 -14.93 -16.16 -8.57
C ALA A 261 -15.45 -16.37 -7.14
N HIS A 262 -14.56 -16.64 -6.18
CA HIS A 262 -14.92 -16.82 -4.79
C HIS A 262 -15.51 -15.54 -4.16
N LEU A 263 -14.84 -14.41 -4.33
CA LEU A 263 -15.35 -13.11 -3.82
C LEU A 263 -16.64 -12.71 -4.51
N GLY A 264 -16.81 -13.02 -5.79
CA GLY A 264 -18.07 -12.82 -6.52
C GLY A 264 -19.23 -13.65 -5.97
N GLU A 265 -18.95 -14.84 -5.45
CA GLU A 265 -19.96 -15.66 -4.76
C GLU A 265 -20.30 -15.07 -3.39
N MET A 266 -19.29 -14.67 -2.61
CA MET A 266 -19.47 -13.98 -1.32
C MET A 266 -20.29 -12.72 -1.47
N LYS A 267 -20.06 -11.93 -2.54
CA LYS A 267 -20.81 -10.69 -2.83
C LYS A 267 -22.33 -10.90 -2.90
N LYS A 268 -22.82 -12.07 -3.30
CA LYS A 268 -24.26 -12.34 -3.35
C LYS A 268 -24.95 -12.19 -1.99
N GLN A 269 -24.20 -12.36 -0.90
CA GLN A 269 -24.70 -12.18 0.47
C GLN A 269 -24.41 -10.79 1.03
N HIS A 270 -23.65 -9.97 0.30
CA HIS A 270 -23.23 -8.63 0.69
C HIS A 270 -23.56 -7.61 -0.43
N PRO A 271 -24.83 -7.33 -0.70
CA PRO A 271 -25.22 -6.33 -1.68
C PRO A 271 -24.64 -4.97 -1.29
N GLY A 272 -24.24 -4.18 -2.26
CA GLY A 272 -23.57 -2.90 -2.05
C GLY A 272 -22.03 -2.94 -2.01
N LYS A 273 -21.40 -4.14 -2.05
CA LYS A 273 -19.95 -4.23 -2.25
C LYS A 273 -19.62 -4.23 -3.74
N VAL A 274 -18.58 -3.48 -4.13
CA VAL A 274 -18.14 -3.35 -5.51
C VAL A 274 -16.91 -4.24 -5.77
N LEU A 275 -16.96 -5.06 -6.82
CA LEU A 275 -15.86 -5.93 -7.25
C LEU A 275 -15.33 -5.51 -8.61
N VAL A 276 -14.02 -5.23 -8.66
CA VAL A 276 -13.29 -4.84 -9.85
C VAL A 276 -12.28 -5.92 -10.23
N GLY A 277 -12.40 -6.44 -11.45
CA GLY A 277 -11.44 -7.41 -11.98
C GLY A 277 -10.48 -6.78 -12.97
N PHE A 278 -9.36 -7.46 -13.19
CA PHE A 278 -8.42 -7.17 -14.28
C PHE A 278 -8.38 -8.34 -15.26
N ALA A 279 -8.29 -8.02 -16.53
CA ALA A 279 -8.05 -8.97 -17.59
C ALA A 279 -6.86 -8.51 -18.43
N LEU A 280 -5.98 -9.44 -18.72
CA LEU A 280 -4.88 -9.28 -19.66
C LEU A 280 -5.07 -10.32 -20.75
N GLU A 281 -5.53 -9.89 -21.92
CA GLU A 281 -5.93 -10.78 -22.98
C GLU A 281 -5.08 -10.52 -24.24
N THR A 282 -5.01 -11.51 -25.11
CA THR A 282 -4.29 -11.43 -26.39
C THR A 282 -5.20 -11.68 -27.61
N ASN A 283 -6.32 -12.37 -27.40
CA ASN A 283 -7.28 -12.73 -28.44
C ASN A 283 -8.71 -12.63 -27.88
N ASP A 284 -9.68 -12.25 -28.70
CA ASP A 284 -11.11 -12.11 -28.36
C ASP A 284 -11.35 -11.35 -27.05
N GLU A 285 -10.53 -10.30 -26.85
CA GLU A 285 -10.33 -9.58 -25.59
C GLU A 285 -11.65 -9.12 -24.95
N GLN A 286 -12.56 -8.57 -25.76
CA GLN A 286 -13.83 -8.04 -25.24
C GLN A 286 -14.76 -9.17 -24.79
N HIS A 287 -14.93 -10.21 -25.60
CA HIS A 287 -15.81 -11.33 -25.28
C HIS A 287 -15.34 -12.07 -24.01
N ASN A 288 -14.03 -12.32 -23.89
CA ASN A 288 -13.44 -12.95 -22.71
C ASN A 288 -13.63 -12.10 -21.45
N ALA A 289 -13.53 -10.77 -21.57
CA ALA A 289 -13.74 -9.86 -20.46
C ALA A 289 -15.21 -9.82 -20.01
N GLU A 290 -16.17 -9.76 -20.95
CA GLU A 290 -17.60 -9.81 -20.68
C GLU A 290 -18.02 -11.14 -20.03
N ASP A 291 -17.51 -12.26 -20.51
CA ASP A 291 -17.73 -13.58 -19.91
C ASP A 291 -17.21 -13.63 -18.47
N LYS A 292 -16.00 -13.09 -18.23
CA LYS A 292 -15.38 -13.03 -16.92
C LYS A 292 -16.17 -12.14 -15.96
N LEU A 293 -16.65 -10.98 -16.45
CA LEU A 293 -17.50 -10.05 -15.72
C LEU A 293 -18.75 -10.76 -15.17
N ASN A 294 -19.46 -11.47 -16.05
CA ASN A 294 -20.72 -12.13 -15.70
C ASN A 294 -20.50 -13.36 -14.80
N ARG A 295 -19.58 -14.24 -15.19
CA ARG A 295 -19.31 -15.50 -14.47
C ARG A 295 -18.78 -15.28 -13.06
N LYS A 296 -18.01 -14.21 -12.85
CA LYS A 296 -17.41 -13.89 -11.53
C LYS A 296 -18.16 -12.81 -10.76
N ASN A 297 -19.34 -12.41 -11.23
CA ASN A 297 -20.20 -11.42 -10.60
C ASN A 297 -19.46 -10.11 -10.25
N LEU A 298 -18.66 -9.61 -11.19
CA LEU A 298 -17.92 -8.35 -11.08
C LEU A 298 -18.83 -7.18 -11.49
N ASP A 299 -18.52 -5.98 -10.99
CA ASP A 299 -19.23 -4.76 -11.38
C ASP A 299 -18.63 -4.15 -12.65
N PHE A 300 -17.30 -4.19 -12.72
CA PHE A 300 -16.60 -3.87 -13.95
C PHE A 300 -15.25 -4.58 -14.04
N ILE A 301 -14.70 -4.61 -15.25
CA ILE A 301 -13.41 -5.20 -15.54
C ILE A 301 -12.53 -4.19 -16.26
N VAL A 302 -11.28 -4.14 -15.84
CA VAL A 302 -10.23 -3.34 -16.49
C VAL A 302 -9.48 -4.27 -17.43
N LEU A 303 -9.64 -4.04 -18.71
CA LEU A 303 -9.02 -4.81 -19.77
C LEU A 303 -7.72 -4.14 -20.24
N ASN A 304 -6.62 -4.87 -20.19
CA ASN A 304 -5.33 -4.50 -20.77
C ASN A 304 -5.08 -5.36 -22.00
N SER A 305 -4.64 -4.76 -23.10
CA SER A 305 -4.19 -5.48 -24.28
C SER A 305 -2.66 -5.58 -24.33
N LEU A 306 -2.12 -6.77 -24.51
CA LEU A 306 -0.69 -6.97 -24.77
C LEU A 306 -0.29 -6.57 -26.21
N ASN A 307 -1.26 -6.35 -27.09
CA ASN A 307 -1.02 -5.95 -28.48
C ASN A 307 -0.63 -4.47 -28.60
N ASP A 308 -0.87 -3.66 -27.56
CA ASP A 308 -0.56 -2.24 -27.56
C ASP A 308 0.90 -1.98 -27.13
N LYS A 309 1.71 -1.35 -27.99
CA LYS A 309 3.08 -0.93 -27.64
C LYS A 309 3.06 0.05 -26.48
N GLY A 310 3.81 -0.24 -25.41
CA GLY A 310 3.90 0.59 -24.20
C GLY A 310 2.88 0.22 -23.12
N ALA A 311 2.00 -0.75 -23.37
CA ALA A 311 1.14 -1.34 -22.33
C ALA A 311 1.76 -2.64 -21.79
N GLY A 312 1.55 -2.94 -20.51
CA GLY A 312 1.97 -4.20 -19.89
C GLY A 312 2.74 -4.05 -18.57
N PHE A 313 3.22 -5.18 -18.04
CA PHE A 313 3.74 -5.27 -16.67
C PHE A 313 5.00 -4.43 -16.38
N ARG A 314 5.89 -4.24 -17.36
CA ARG A 314 7.20 -3.60 -17.19
C ARG A 314 7.21 -2.10 -17.47
N TYR A 315 6.19 -1.59 -18.17
CA TYR A 315 6.12 -0.18 -18.55
C TYR A 315 5.53 0.68 -17.42
N ASP A 316 5.86 1.96 -17.41
CA ASP A 316 5.26 2.96 -16.51
C ASP A 316 3.95 3.53 -17.07
N THR A 317 3.62 3.16 -18.31
CA THR A 317 2.40 3.50 -19.02
C THR A 317 1.47 2.30 -19.16
N ASN A 318 0.19 2.58 -19.39
CA ASN A 318 -0.81 1.57 -19.70
C ASN A 318 -1.91 2.14 -20.61
N LYS A 319 -2.54 1.27 -21.39
CA LYS A 319 -3.73 1.57 -22.17
C LYS A 319 -4.80 0.57 -21.77
N ILE A 320 -5.95 1.07 -21.36
CA ILE A 320 -7.01 0.24 -20.80
C ILE A 320 -8.35 0.47 -21.51
N SER A 321 -9.22 -0.52 -21.38
CA SER A 321 -10.67 -0.36 -21.56
C SER A 321 -11.37 -0.77 -20.28
N ILE A 322 -12.39 -0.04 -19.86
CA ILE A 322 -13.29 -0.43 -18.78
C ILE A 322 -14.55 -1.01 -19.40
N ILE A 323 -14.94 -2.20 -18.94
CA ILE A 323 -16.13 -2.91 -19.37
C ILE A 323 -17.01 -3.14 -18.17
N ASP A 324 -18.23 -2.62 -18.20
CA ASP A 324 -19.28 -2.84 -17.21
C ASP A 324 -20.57 -3.32 -17.92
N ARG A 325 -21.66 -3.43 -17.16
CA ARG A 325 -22.98 -3.83 -17.72
C ARG A 325 -23.58 -2.82 -18.68
N ASN A 326 -23.06 -1.58 -18.71
CA ASN A 326 -23.54 -0.49 -19.57
C ASN A 326 -22.75 -0.40 -20.89
N GLY A 327 -21.65 -1.14 -21.00
CA GLY A 327 -20.82 -1.20 -22.19
C GLY A 327 -19.33 -1.09 -21.95
N LYS A 328 -18.62 -0.66 -22.99
CA LYS A 328 -17.16 -0.53 -23.02
C LYS A 328 -16.75 0.93 -23.19
N LYS A 329 -15.79 1.38 -22.40
CA LYS A 329 -15.14 2.68 -22.51
C LYS A 329 -13.64 2.51 -22.67
N ASP A 330 -13.10 3.03 -23.79
CA ASP A 330 -11.68 2.97 -24.10
C ASP A 330 -10.96 4.22 -23.61
N TYR A 331 -9.74 4.03 -23.09
CA TYR A 331 -8.87 5.10 -22.61
C TYR A 331 -7.55 5.11 -23.39
N PRO A 332 -6.97 6.28 -23.70
CA PRO A 332 -5.71 6.38 -24.39
C PRO A 332 -4.55 5.86 -23.54
N LEU A 333 -3.38 5.69 -24.16
CA LEU A 333 -2.15 5.38 -23.45
C LEU A 333 -1.79 6.53 -22.50
N LYS A 334 -1.67 6.24 -21.22
CA LYS A 334 -1.36 7.19 -20.13
C LYS A 334 -0.34 6.59 -19.16
N SER A 335 0.16 7.39 -18.24
CA SER A 335 0.91 6.89 -17.09
C SER A 335 0.02 6.00 -16.20
N LYS A 336 0.61 5.09 -15.44
CA LYS A 336 -0.15 4.23 -14.52
C LYS A 336 -0.88 5.02 -13.43
N ALA A 337 -0.36 6.17 -13.04
CA ALA A 337 -1.03 7.08 -12.10
C ALA A 337 -2.33 7.67 -12.72
N GLU A 338 -2.26 8.18 -13.94
CA GLU A 338 -3.45 8.69 -14.64
C GLU A 338 -4.47 7.57 -14.94
N VAL A 339 -3.99 6.37 -15.27
CA VAL A 339 -4.88 5.20 -15.45
C VAL A 339 -5.53 4.80 -14.13
N ALA A 340 -4.82 4.89 -13.01
CA ALA A 340 -5.39 4.65 -11.69
C ALA A 340 -6.50 5.65 -11.39
N ALA A 341 -6.31 6.93 -11.71
CA ALA A 341 -7.35 7.95 -11.57
C ALA A 341 -8.60 7.62 -12.40
N ASP A 342 -8.44 7.26 -13.69
CA ASP A 342 -9.56 6.86 -14.56
C ASP A 342 -10.34 5.65 -13.98
N ILE A 343 -9.64 4.66 -13.41
CA ILE A 343 -10.27 3.47 -12.81
C ILE A 343 -11.00 3.84 -11.52
N VAL A 344 -10.40 4.67 -10.68
CA VAL A 344 -11.00 5.09 -9.40
C VAL A 344 -12.18 6.04 -9.64
N ASP A 345 -12.15 6.90 -10.68
CA ASP A 345 -13.30 7.69 -11.11
C ASP A 345 -14.50 6.78 -11.42
N HIS A 346 -14.28 5.72 -12.20
CA HIS A 346 -15.32 4.77 -12.53
C HIS A 346 -15.80 3.98 -11.30
N LEU A 347 -14.89 3.61 -10.39
CA LEU A 347 -15.24 2.97 -9.12
C LEU A 347 -16.19 3.86 -8.30
N VAL A 348 -15.87 5.14 -8.15
CA VAL A 348 -16.71 6.11 -7.42
C VAL A 348 -18.08 6.25 -8.07
N GLU A 349 -18.15 6.29 -9.39
CA GLU A 349 -19.43 6.31 -10.12
C GLU A 349 -20.28 5.06 -9.83
N VAL A 350 -19.68 3.87 -9.83
CA VAL A 350 -20.37 2.61 -9.52
C VAL A 350 -20.83 2.60 -8.06
N MET A 351 -19.96 2.97 -7.11
CA MET A 351 -20.29 2.99 -5.68
C MET A 351 -21.42 3.99 -5.32
N LYS A 352 -21.66 5.00 -6.14
CA LYS A 352 -22.78 5.95 -5.94
C LYS A 352 -24.12 5.41 -6.43
N ARG A 353 -24.12 4.37 -7.25
CA ARG A 353 -25.34 3.75 -7.83
C ARG A 353 -25.90 2.62 -6.95
N GLU A 354 -25.02 2.01 -6.15
CA GLU A 354 -25.34 0.96 -5.18
C GLU A 354 -25.82 1.57 -3.83
#